data_7d25b2b55e72a028ce11a9e0adcf5803
#
_entry.id   7d25b2b55e72a028ce11a9e0adcf5803
#
_cell.length_a   1.000
_cell.length_b   1.000
_cell.length_c   1.000
_cell.angle_alpha   90.00
_cell.angle_beta   90.00
_cell.angle_gamma   90.00
#
_symmetry.space_group_name_H-M   'P 1'
#
loop_
_entity.id
_entity.type
_entity.pdbx_description
1 polymer ?
#
loop_
_entity_poly.entity_id
_entity_poly.type
_entity_poly.pdbx_seq_one_letter_code
_entity_poly.pdbx_strand_id
1 'polypeptide(L)'
;VIAEGRANTSIPGNPRQEKFLSLFHPLSFTNHNPTKVDFFPYVNATQDRVKDEVDTKTGMEVFWKIDAGKQLNIAINPDFGQVESDELVVNFSSSETFYSDKRPFFSENHSLFDVKSDEIFYMINTRRIGAAPDYDCSRYGAELAEACAAASSGISDIDIALRYTQQGESIDFGFLGALESDADFSEGRQFYALRSVKNGENYSVGYLGTLADRPFIDRTATVH
;
A
#
# COMPACT_ATOMS: atom_id res chain seq x y z
N VAL A 1 23.75 -7.09 -21.71
CA VAL A 1 23.23 -8.43 -21.39
C VAL A 1 24.24 -9.08 -20.45
N ILE A 2 23.82 -9.42 -19.24
CA ILE A 2 24.67 -10.12 -18.25
C ILE A 2 24.35 -11.60 -18.38
N ALA A 3 25.32 -12.39 -18.79
CA ALA A 3 25.24 -13.84 -18.77
C ALA A 3 26.43 -14.35 -17.93
N GLU A 4 26.18 -15.20 -16.94
CA GLU A 4 27.17 -15.88 -16.11
C GLU A 4 28.21 -14.96 -15.44
N GLY A 5 27.77 -13.81 -14.92
CA GLY A 5 28.65 -12.87 -14.22
C GLY A 5 29.63 -12.10 -15.12
N ARG A 6 29.48 -12.18 -16.44
CA ARG A 6 30.24 -11.39 -17.42
C ARG A 6 29.34 -10.32 -18.02
N ALA A 7 29.72 -9.05 -17.86
CA ALA A 7 29.12 -7.95 -18.57
C ALA A 7 29.79 -7.80 -19.93
N ASN A 8 29.04 -8.01 -21.02
CA ASN A 8 29.50 -7.71 -22.36
C ASN A 8 29.04 -6.28 -22.69
N THR A 9 29.94 -5.33 -22.63
CA THR A 9 29.66 -3.92 -22.89
C THR A 9 30.63 -3.39 -23.94
N SER A 10 30.11 -2.61 -24.90
CA SER A 10 30.92 -1.84 -25.83
C SER A 10 31.48 -0.55 -25.23
N ILE A 11 31.17 -0.26 -23.98
CA ILE A 11 31.57 0.96 -23.28
C ILE A 11 32.96 0.76 -22.69
N PRO A 12 33.97 1.58 -23.04
CA PRO A 12 35.28 1.52 -22.41
C PRO A 12 35.18 1.95 -20.95
N GLY A 13 35.74 1.19 -20.04
CA GLY A 13 35.78 1.50 -18.61
C GLY A 13 35.83 0.26 -17.73
N ASN A 14 36.14 0.45 -16.46
CA ASN A 14 36.13 -0.63 -15.48
C ASN A 14 34.82 -0.57 -14.69
N PRO A 15 33.84 -1.47 -14.92
CA PRO A 15 32.52 -1.44 -14.28
C PRO A 15 32.57 -1.63 -12.75
N ARG A 16 33.74 -1.94 -12.18
CA ARG A 16 33.92 -2.01 -10.73
C ARG A 16 34.29 -0.66 -10.10
N GLN A 17 34.80 0.29 -10.89
CA GLN A 17 35.24 1.62 -10.41
C GLN A 17 34.24 2.73 -10.70
N GLU A 18 33.35 2.51 -11.66
CA GLU A 18 32.35 3.50 -12.04
C GLU A 18 30.93 2.95 -11.82
N LYS A 19 29.97 3.84 -11.57
CA LYS A 19 28.57 3.43 -11.47
C LYS A 19 28.15 2.85 -12.81
N PHE A 20 27.92 1.54 -12.86
CA PHE A 20 27.64 0.79 -14.08
C PHE A 20 26.57 1.42 -14.96
N LEU A 21 25.50 1.95 -14.34
CA LEU A 21 24.40 2.60 -15.07
C LEU A 21 24.78 3.93 -15.71
N SER A 22 25.75 4.65 -15.16
CA SER A 22 26.19 5.93 -15.73
C SER A 22 27.00 5.79 -17.02
N LEU A 23 27.44 4.56 -17.34
CA LEU A 23 28.18 4.24 -18.54
C LEU A 23 27.27 3.91 -19.75
N PHE A 24 25.95 3.84 -19.54
CA PHE A 24 25.03 3.57 -20.64
C PHE A 24 24.79 4.83 -21.49
N HIS A 25 24.77 4.64 -22.80
CA HIS A 25 24.36 5.71 -23.70
C HIS A 25 22.87 6.02 -23.50
N PRO A 26 22.48 7.29 -23.50
CA PRO A 26 21.08 7.66 -23.48
C PRO A 26 20.39 7.14 -24.74
N LEU A 27 19.32 6.37 -24.53
CA LEU A 27 18.45 5.91 -25.62
C LEU A 27 17.34 6.95 -25.80
N SER A 28 17.28 7.55 -26.96
CA SER A 28 16.16 8.43 -27.33
C SER A 28 15.04 7.58 -27.87
N PHE A 29 13.92 7.50 -27.16
CA PHE A 29 12.69 6.92 -27.70
C PHE A 29 11.78 8.02 -28.18
N THR A 30 11.10 7.79 -29.30
CA THR A 30 9.95 8.60 -29.67
C THR A 30 8.95 8.50 -28.51
N ASN A 31 8.57 9.64 -27.97
CA ASN A 31 7.74 9.73 -26.79
C ASN A 31 6.42 8.98 -27.03
N HIS A 32 6.36 7.72 -26.62
CA HIS A 32 5.15 6.93 -26.63
C HIS A 32 4.55 7.11 -25.24
N ASN A 33 3.55 7.97 -25.15
CA ASN A 33 2.83 8.25 -23.91
C ASN A 33 1.51 7.48 -23.91
N PRO A 34 1.49 6.19 -23.53
CA PRO A 34 0.27 5.41 -23.54
C PRO A 34 -0.56 5.77 -22.31
N THR A 35 -1.53 6.63 -22.49
CA THR A 35 -2.65 6.67 -21.54
C THR A 35 -3.34 5.32 -21.57
N LYS A 36 -3.42 4.64 -20.44
CA LYS A 36 -4.06 3.33 -20.33
C LYS A 36 -4.95 3.30 -19.10
N VAL A 37 -6.16 2.80 -19.27
CA VAL A 37 -7.08 2.52 -18.17
C VAL A 37 -7.34 1.02 -18.16
N ASP A 38 -7.02 0.38 -17.03
CA ASP A 38 -7.36 -1.00 -16.75
C ASP A 38 -8.49 -1.01 -15.71
N PHE A 39 -9.54 -1.77 -15.98
CA PHE A 39 -10.75 -1.80 -15.17
C PHE A 39 -11.06 -3.26 -14.77
N PHE A 40 -11.16 -3.52 -13.47
CA PHE A 40 -11.35 -4.84 -12.90
C PHE A 40 -12.59 -4.86 -12.00
N PRO A 41 -13.79 -5.03 -12.55
CA PRO A 41 -14.99 -5.28 -11.75
C PRO A 41 -14.97 -6.72 -11.23
N TYR A 42 -15.49 -6.96 -10.04
CA TYR A 42 -15.63 -8.30 -9.50
C TYR A 42 -16.96 -8.49 -8.77
N VAL A 43 -17.36 -9.74 -8.69
CA VAL A 43 -18.45 -10.24 -7.84
C VAL A 43 -17.96 -11.51 -7.16
N ASN A 44 -18.01 -11.54 -5.85
CA ASN A 44 -17.66 -12.70 -5.06
C ASN A 44 -18.90 -13.17 -4.26
N ALA A 45 -19.08 -14.47 -4.14
CA ALA A 45 -20.11 -15.08 -3.28
C ALA A 45 -19.45 -16.13 -2.40
N THR A 46 -19.51 -15.94 -1.08
CA THR A 46 -18.95 -16.83 -0.07
C THR A 46 -20.07 -17.49 0.70
N GLN A 47 -20.07 -18.82 0.75
CA GLN A 47 -21.01 -19.58 1.57
C GLN A 47 -20.33 -20.00 2.88
N ASP A 48 -20.82 -19.49 4.00
CA ASP A 48 -20.49 -19.99 5.33
C ASP A 48 -21.38 -21.19 5.66
N ARG A 49 -20.80 -22.39 5.62
CA ARG A 49 -21.56 -23.64 5.92
C ARG A 49 -21.82 -23.84 7.39
N VAL A 50 -21.18 -23.11 8.27
CA VAL A 50 -21.38 -23.21 9.72
C VAL A 50 -22.60 -22.39 10.13
N LYS A 51 -22.72 -21.18 9.53
CA LYS A 51 -23.85 -20.28 9.79
C LYS A 51 -25.00 -20.45 8.80
N ASP A 52 -24.80 -21.24 7.71
CA ASP A 52 -25.72 -21.40 6.59
C ASP A 52 -26.12 -20.08 5.94
N GLU A 53 -25.13 -19.17 5.85
CA GLU A 53 -25.28 -17.83 5.26
C GLU A 53 -24.49 -17.74 3.96
N VAL A 54 -25.04 -16.97 3.02
CA VAL A 54 -24.35 -16.58 1.77
C VAL A 54 -24.06 -15.10 1.81
N ASP A 55 -22.79 -14.76 1.84
CA ASP A 55 -22.33 -13.37 1.71
C ASP A 55 -21.95 -13.06 0.26
N THR A 56 -22.40 -11.92 -0.26
CA THR A 56 -22.11 -11.50 -1.63
C THR A 56 -21.44 -10.14 -1.61
N LYS A 57 -20.22 -10.09 -2.12
CA LYS A 57 -19.42 -8.85 -2.21
C LYS A 57 -19.23 -8.46 -3.68
N THR A 58 -19.42 -7.18 -3.97
CA THR A 58 -19.21 -6.60 -5.31
C THR A 58 -18.33 -5.37 -5.18
N GLY A 59 -17.43 -5.20 -6.12
CA GLY A 59 -16.56 -4.04 -6.13
C GLY A 59 -15.83 -3.87 -7.45
N MET A 60 -14.89 -2.94 -7.49
CA MET A 60 -14.07 -2.71 -8.66
C MET A 60 -12.74 -2.05 -8.33
N GLU A 61 -11.75 -2.29 -9.17
CA GLU A 61 -10.49 -1.59 -9.18
C GLU A 61 -10.25 -0.93 -10.54
N VAL A 62 -9.73 0.29 -10.52
CA VAL A 62 -9.37 1.07 -11.71
C VAL A 62 -7.91 1.48 -11.60
N PHE A 63 -7.10 1.12 -12.58
CA PHE A 63 -5.71 1.54 -12.72
C PHE A 63 -5.59 2.43 -13.94
N TRP A 64 -5.42 3.72 -13.72
CA TRP A 64 -5.31 4.70 -14.77
C TRP A 64 -3.88 5.24 -14.88
N LYS A 65 -3.14 4.78 -15.88
CA LYS A 65 -1.88 5.39 -16.32
C LYS A 65 -2.21 6.61 -17.17
N ILE A 66 -2.07 7.78 -16.57
CA ILE A 66 -2.35 9.07 -17.23
C ILE A 66 -1.26 9.38 -18.25
N ASP A 67 0.00 9.20 -17.84
CA ASP A 67 1.20 9.28 -18.67
C ASP A 67 2.32 8.37 -18.12
N ALA A 68 3.51 8.47 -18.67
CA ALA A 68 4.64 7.62 -18.26
C ALA A 68 5.06 7.80 -16.79
N GLY A 69 4.78 8.97 -16.20
CA GLY A 69 5.14 9.29 -14.82
C GLY A 69 3.96 9.47 -13.88
N LYS A 70 2.70 9.36 -14.37
CA LYS A 70 1.52 9.63 -13.55
C LYS A 70 0.54 8.48 -13.58
N GLN A 71 0.13 8.05 -12.42
CA GLN A 71 -0.83 6.96 -12.24
C GLN A 71 -1.83 7.28 -11.13
N LEU A 72 -3.09 6.96 -11.38
CA LEU A 72 -4.18 7.01 -10.43
C LEU A 72 -4.79 5.63 -10.31
N ASN A 73 -4.84 5.11 -9.09
CA ASN A 73 -5.49 3.85 -8.76
C ASN A 73 -6.66 4.13 -7.83
N ILE A 74 -7.80 3.54 -8.12
CA ILE A 74 -9.03 3.64 -7.31
C ILE A 74 -9.52 2.22 -7.06
N ALA A 75 -9.81 1.89 -5.80
CA ALA A 75 -10.47 0.66 -5.42
C ALA A 75 -11.75 1.00 -4.67
N ILE A 76 -12.86 0.43 -5.08
CA ILE A 76 -14.18 0.61 -4.47
C ILE A 76 -14.65 -0.76 -3.99
N ASN A 77 -14.92 -0.86 -2.68
CA ASN A 77 -15.29 -2.08 -1.98
C ASN A 77 -14.38 -3.27 -2.37
N PRO A 78 -13.03 -3.12 -2.30
CA PRO A 78 -12.10 -4.13 -2.80
C PRO A 78 -12.20 -5.43 -1.99
N ASP A 79 -12.11 -6.58 -2.68
CA ASP A 79 -11.95 -7.88 -2.04
C ASP A 79 -10.47 -8.29 -2.02
N PHE A 80 -9.83 -8.06 -0.89
CA PHE A 80 -8.44 -8.48 -0.69
C PHE A 80 -8.31 -9.87 -0.04
N GLY A 81 -9.42 -10.61 0.09
CA GLY A 81 -9.45 -11.92 0.74
C GLY A 81 -8.67 -13.02 0.00
N GLN A 82 -8.34 -12.81 -1.28
CA GLN A 82 -7.60 -13.79 -2.09
C GLN A 82 -6.07 -13.55 -2.10
N VAL A 83 -5.59 -12.66 -1.27
CA VAL A 83 -4.14 -12.41 -1.18
C VAL A 83 -3.46 -13.58 -0.45
N GLU A 84 -2.35 -14.05 -1.00
CA GLU A 84 -1.54 -15.10 -0.38
C GLU A 84 -1.24 -14.79 1.10
N SER A 85 -1.42 -15.79 1.96
CA SER A 85 -1.03 -15.69 3.36
C SER A 85 0.48 -15.47 3.48
N ASP A 86 0.88 -14.79 4.53
CA ASP A 86 2.31 -14.61 4.82
C ASP A 86 2.96 -15.90 5.28
N GLU A 87 4.26 -16.01 5.02
CA GLU A 87 5.07 -17.07 5.62
C GLU A 87 5.10 -16.90 7.14
N LEU A 88 5.01 -18.01 7.86
CA LEU A 88 5.13 -18.00 9.31
C LEU A 88 6.55 -17.65 9.71
N VAL A 89 6.76 -16.47 10.24
CA VAL A 89 8.04 -16.04 10.82
C VAL A 89 7.93 -16.05 12.33
N VAL A 90 8.77 -16.86 12.98
CA VAL A 90 8.86 -16.86 14.44
C VAL A 90 9.73 -15.69 14.87
N ASN A 91 9.11 -14.66 15.43
CA ASN A 91 9.79 -13.47 15.92
C ASN A 91 9.95 -13.54 17.44
N PHE A 92 11.20 -13.59 17.90
CA PHE A 92 11.56 -13.57 19.33
C PHE A 92 11.94 -12.17 19.83
N SER A 93 11.85 -11.14 18.97
CA SER A 93 12.15 -9.77 19.35
C SER A 93 10.92 -9.05 19.90
N SER A 94 11.12 -7.97 20.61
CA SER A 94 10.03 -7.07 21.06
C SER A 94 9.51 -6.17 19.93
N SER A 95 10.10 -6.23 18.75
CA SER A 95 9.70 -5.44 17.59
C SER A 95 8.72 -6.22 16.73
N GLU A 96 7.68 -5.57 16.23
CA GLU A 96 6.72 -6.15 15.29
C GLU A 96 7.43 -6.54 13.98
N THR A 97 7.15 -7.75 13.46
CA THR A 97 7.67 -8.16 12.16
C THR A 97 6.94 -7.39 11.07
N PHE A 98 7.69 -6.67 10.25
CA PHE A 98 7.13 -5.99 9.10
C PHE A 98 7.04 -6.94 7.89
N TYR A 99 5.84 -7.06 7.33
CA TYR A 99 5.60 -7.76 6.09
C TYR A 99 5.21 -6.75 5.00
N SER A 100 5.79 -6.90 3.82
CA SER A 100 5.37 -6.10 2.67
C SER A 100 3.93 -6.42 2.28
N ASP A 101 3.20 -5.41 1.81
CA ASP A 101 1.84 -5.59 1.33
C ASP A 101 1.85 -6.32 -0.02
N LYS A 102 1.13 -7.43 -0.11
CA LYS A 102 1.02 -8.23 -1.33
C LYS A 102 -0.20 -7.85 -2.17
N ARG A 103 -1.09 -7.03 -1.64
CA ARG A 103 -2.27 -6.56 -2.38
C ARG A 103 -1.84 -5.65 -3.53
N PRO A 104 -2.23 -5.95 -4.80
CA PRO A 104 -1.75 -5.21 -5.97
C PRO A 104 -1.96 -3.70 -5.86
N PHE A 105 -3.11 -3.29 -5.33
CA PHE A 105 -3.42 -1.88 -5.12
C PHE A 105 -2.38 -1.15 -4.27
N PHE A 106 -1.89 -1.76 -3.18
CA PHE A 106 -0.94 -1.14 -2.27
C PHE A 106 0.51 -1.39 -2.67
N SER A 107 0.83 -2.51 -3.33
CA SER A 107 2.19 -2.89 -3.68
C SER A 107 2.72 -2.19 -4.94
N GLU A 108 1.85 -1.82 -5.88
CA GLU A 108 2.26 -1.14 -7.10
C GLU A 108 2.81 0.26 -6.80
N ASN A 109 3.97 0.64 -7.38
CA ASN A 109 4.65 1.92 -7.13
C ASN A 109 4.86 2.27 -5.64
N HIS A 110 4.98 1.24 -4.79
CA HIS A 110 5.17 1.42 -3.34
C HIS A 110 6.46 2.18 -2.99
N SER A 111 7.47 2.12 -3.85
CA SER A 111 8.81 2.71 -3.62
C SER A 111 8.77 4.19 -3.27
N LEU A 112 7.78 4.94 -3.76
CA LEU A 112 7.62 6.36 -3.43
C LEU A 112 7.26 6.57 -1.95
N PHE A 113 6.50 5.65 -1.36
CA PHE A 113 6.06 5.69 0.03
C PHE A 113 6.96 4.89 0.98
N ASP A 114 7.90 4.10 0.44
CA ASP A 114 8.82 3.26 1.24
C ASP A 114 9.94 4.12 1.83
N VAL A 115 9.60 4.85 2.88
CA VAL A 115 10.55 5.65 3.65
C VAL A 115 10.94 4.88 4.89
N LYS A 116 12.22 4.50 4.95
CA LYS A 116 12.80 3.79 6.08
C LYS A 116 13.70 4.72 6.88
N SER A 117 13.61 4.65 8.18
CA SER A 117 14.56 5.25 9.09
C SER A 117 15.39 4.13 9.71
N ASP A 118 16.70 4.15 9.48
CA ASP A 118 17.71 3.28 10.10
C ASP A 118 17.35 1.79 10.18
N GLU A 119 16.84 1.22 9.08
CA GLU A 119 16.51 -0.22 8.90
C GLU A 119 15.44 -0.79 9.85
N ILE A 120 14.99 -0.06 10.84
CA ILE A 120 14.12 -0.58 11.91
C ILE A 120 12.69 0.00 11.81
N PHE A 121 12.51 1.14 11.16
CA PHE A 121 11.25 1.87 11.20
C PHE A 121 10.66 2.07 9.81
N TYR A 122 9.47 1.47 9.58
CA TYR A 122 8.65 1.75 8.42
C TYR A 122 7.63 2.84 8.79
N MET A 123 7.63 3.94 8.04
CA MET A 123 6.75 5.09 8.33
C MET A 123 5.33 4.88 7.84
N ILE A 124 5.13 3.96 6.90
CA ILE A 124 3.81 3.56 6.41
C ILE A 124 3.70 2.03 6.46
N ASN A 125 2.65 1.55 7.10
CA ASN A 125 2.28 0.14 7.09
C ASN A 125 0.86 0.00 6.51
N THR A 126 0.77 -0.16 5.19
CA THR A 126 -0.50 -0.30 4.47
C THR A 126 -1.29 -1.53 4.88
N ARG A 127 -0.63 -2.56 5.43
CA ARG A 127 -1.31 -3.77 5.92
C ARG A 127 -2.23 -3.51 7.12
N ARG A 128 -2.10 -2.37 7.78
CA ARG A 128 -3.04 -1.93 8.81
C ARG A 128 -4.40 -1.54 8.24
N ILE A 129 -4.46 -1.19 6.95
CA ILE A 129 -5.68 -0.86 6.23
C ILE A 129 -6.39 -2.17 5.87
N GLY A 130 -7.62 -2.35 6.32
CA GLY A 130 -8.37 -3.59 6.18
C GLY A 130 -7.96 -4.70 7.18
N ALA A 131 -7.12 -4.39 8.16
CA ALA A 131 -6.81 -5.31 9.26
C ALA A 131 -7.95 -5.34 10.29
N ALA A 132 -7.80 -6.15 11.35
CA ALA A 132 -8.79 -6.20 12.42
C ALA A 132 -9.13 -4.78 12.92
N PRO A 133 -10.44 -4.45 13.02
CA PRO A 133 -10.89 -3.14 13.45
C PRO A 133 -10.58 -2.88 14.93
N ASP A 134 -10.70 -1.63 15.33
CA ASP A 134 -10.57 -1.24 16.73
C ASP A 134 -11.91 -1.42 17.44
N TYR A 135 -11.90 -1.98 18.65
CA TYR A 135 -13.09 -2.23 19.46
C TYR A 135 -12.92 -1.70 20.87
N ASP A 136 -14.01 -1.22 21.43
CA ASP A 136 -14.11 -0.95 22.85
C ASP A 136 -15.34 -1.68 23.44
N CYS A 137 -15.19 -2.98 23.66
CA CYS A 137 -16.25 -3.82 24.19
C CYS A 137 -16.61 -3.49 25.65
N SER A 138 -15.82 -2.70 26.37
CA SER A 138 -16.11 -2.27 27.72
C SER A 138 -17.31 -1.34 27.84
N ARG A 139 -17.71 -0.73 26.73
CA ARG A 139 -18.87 0.17 26.65
C ARG A 139 -20.22 -0.57 26.69
N TYR A 140 -20.22 -1.89 26.50
CA TYR A 140 -21.43 -2.69 26.37
C TYR A 140 -21.70 -3.52 27.62
N GLY A 141 -22.98 -3.85 27.88
CA GLY A 141 -23.36 -4.79 28.94
C GLY A 141 -22.88 -6.22 28.61
N ALA A 142 -22.89 -7.11 29.60
CA ALA A 142 -22.25 -8.41 29.51
C ALA A 142 -22.64 -9.24 28.26
N GLU A 143 -23.91 -9.25 27.87
CA GLU A 143 -24.38 -10.00 26.68
C GLU A 143 -23.82 -9.46 25.37
N LEU A 144 -23.82 -8.12 25.22
CA LEU A 144 -23.27 -7.46 24.03
C LEU A 144 -21.74 -7.42 24.00
N ALA A 145 -21.10 -7.45 25.18
CA ALA A 145 -19.65 -7.52 25.27
C ALA A 145 -19.10 -8.86 24.72
N GLU A 146 -19.81 -9.96 24.92
CA GLU A 146 -19.45 -11.26 24.34
C GLU A 146 -19.60 -11.25 22.81
N ALA A 147 -20.69 -10.70 22.28
CA ALA A 147 -20.90 -10.53 20.85
C ALA A 147 -19.83 -9.60 20.21
N CYS A 148 -19.51 -8.50 20.89
CA CYS A 148 -18.43 -7.60 20.47
C CYS A 148 -17.07 -8.32 20.45
N ALA A 149 -16.74 -9.11 21.47
CA ALA A 149 -15.49 -9.89 21.52
C ALA A 149 -15.42 -10.93 20.40
N ALA A 150 -16.54 -11.56 20.05
CA ALA A 150 -16.61 -12.47 18.91
C ALA A 150 -16.40 -11.74 17.56
N ALA A 151 -16.97 -10.54 17.40
CA ALA A 151 -16.80 -9.72 16.21
C ALA A 151 -15.37 -9.17 16.06
N SER A 152 -14.63 -9.02 17.16
CA SER A 152 -13.27 -8.43 17.17
C SER A 152 -12.20 -9.26 16.42
N SER A 153 -12.50 -10.51 16.08
CA SER A 153 -11.60 -11.37 15.29
C SER A 153 -11.74 -11.17 13.76
N GLY A 154 -12.68 -10.34 13.33
CA GLY A 154 -12.91 -10.04 11.92
C GLY A 154 -11.85 -9.12 11.28
N ILE A 155 -12.01 -8.88 10.01
CA ILE A 155 -11.24 -7.88 9.24
C ILE A 155 -12.18 -6.71 8.91
N SER A 156 -11.61 -5.50 8.77
CA SER A 156 -12.36 -4.34 8.30
C SER A 156 -12.53 -4.40 6.79
N ASP A 157 -13.75 -4.16 6.32
CA ASP A 157 -13.98 -3.90 4.92
C ASP A 157 -13.50 -2.50 4.54
N ILE A 158 -13.06 -2.33 3.32
CA ILE A 158 -12.61 -1.04 2.77
C ILE A 158 -13.67 -0.55 1.79
N ASP A 159 -14.29 0.60 2.08
CA ASP A 159 -15.26 1.18 1.16
C ASP A 159 -14.59 1.72 -0.08
N ILE A 160 -13.53 2.50 0.11
CA ILE A 160 -12.78 3.13 -0.97
C ILE A 160 -11.32 3.29 -0.60
N ALA A 161 -10.45 3.03 -1.56
CA ALA A 161 -9.06 3.41 -1.49
C ALA A 161 -8.65 4.14 -2.78
N LEU A 162 -7.81 5.16 -2.62
CA LEU A 162 -7.28 5.97 -3.72
C LEU A 162 -5.79 6.13 -3.56
N ARG A 163 -5.05 5.93 -4.65
CA ARG A 163 -3.63 6.21 -4.72
C ARG A 163 -3.31 6.96 -6.00
N TYR A 164 -2.67 8.10 -5.85
CA TYR A 164 -2.09 8.87 -6.93
C TYR A 164 -0.57 8.91 -6.78
N THR A 165 0.13 8.67 -7.86
CA THR A 165 1.59 8.80 -7.92
C THR A 165 1.98 9.59 -9.15
N GLN A 166 2.95 10.49 -8.96
CA GLN A 166 3.59 11.24 -10.01
C GLN A 166 5.10 11.18 -9.81
N GLN A 167 5.82 10.74 -10.82
CA GLN A 167 7.27 10.76 -10.88
C GLN A 167 7.68 11.71 -12.00
N GLY A 168 8.49 12.71 -11.67
CA GLY A 168 8.93 13.74 -12.58
C GLY A 168 10.44 13.95 -12.49
N GLU A 169 10.99 14.74 -13.38
CA GLU A 169 12.44 15.03 -13.38
C GLU A 169 12.90 15.75 -12.11
N SER A 170 12.08 16.63 -11.55
CA SER A 170 12.45 17.45 -10.39
C SER A 170 11.62 17.20 -9.16
N ILE A 171 10.39 16.74 -9.32
CA ILE A 171 9.45 16.55 -8.20
C ILE A 171 8.70 15.24 -8.39
N ASP A 172 8.79 14.39 -7.36
CA ASP A 172 7.93 13.23 -7.18
C ASP A 172 6.85 13.56 -6.17
N PHE A 173 5.64 13.08 -6.42
CA PHE A 173 4.49 13.32 -5.55
C PHE A 173 3.66 12.05 -5.43
N GLY A 174 3.16 11.78 -4.23
CA GLY A 174 2.27 10.66 -3.96
C GLY A 174 1.21 11.02 -2.93
N PHE A 175 0.00 10.54 -3.18
CA PHE A 175 -1.10 10.56 -2.24
C PHE A 175 -1.69 9.15 -2.13
N LEU A 176 -1.97 8.72 -0.91
CA LEU A 176 -2.69 7.50 -0.58
C LEU A 176 -3.79 7.86 0.41
N GLY A 177 -5.01 7.39 0.16
CA GLY A 177 -6.14 7.49 1.09
C GLY A 177 -6.91 6.18 1.10
N ALA A 178 -7.43 5.79 2.26
CA ALA A 178 -8.33 4.65 2.41
C ALA A 178 -9.33 4.91 3.52
N LEU A 179 -10.58 4.52 3.26
CA LEU A 179 -11.70 4.61 4.19
C LEU A 179 -12.24 3.19 4.42
N GLU A 180 -12.39 2.82 5.67
CA GLU A 180 -12.98 1.56 6.08
C GLU A 180 -14.46 1.73 6.42
N SER A 181 -15.22 0.65 6.22
CA SER A 181 -16.64 0.59 6.56
C SER A 181 -16.86 0.52 8.06
N ASP A 182 -17.99 1.07 8.51
CA ASP A 182 -18.52 0.81 9.83
C ASP A 182 -18.98 -0.66 9.94
N ALA A 183 -18.85 -1.24 11.11
CA ALA A 183 -19.38 -2.56 11.45
C ALA A 183 -20.12 -2.49 12.80
N ASP A 184 -20.83 -3.58 13.18
CA ASP A 184 -21.73 -3.59 14.32
C ASP A 184 -21.17 -3.05 15.65
N PHE A 185 -19.88 -3.27 15.90
CA PHE A 185 -19.20 -2.84 17.13
C PHE A 185 -17.97 -1.97 16.88
N SER A 186 -17.72 -1.56 15.64
CA SER A 186 -16.59 -0.72 15.28
C SER A 186 -16.99 0.34 14.26
N GLU A 187 -16.39 1.49 14.39
CA GLU A 187 -16.48 2.56 13.38
C GLU A 187 -15.30 2.44 12.41
N GLY A 188 -15.55 2.76 11.14
CA GLY A 188 -14.54 2.72 10.08
C GLY A 188 -13.37 3.67 10.36
N ARG A 189 -12.15 3.18 10.10
CA ARG A 189 -10.94 3.97 10.23
C ARG A 189 -10.63 4.70 8.93
N GLN A 190 -9.89 5.79 9.03
CA GLN A 190 -9.46 6.56 7.88
C GLN A 190 -7.95 6.70 7.88
N PHE A 191 -7.34 6.44 6.73
CA PHE A 191 -5.88 6.48 6.56
C PHE A 191 -5.51 7.38 5.39
N TYR A 192 -4.53 8.25 5.62
CA TYR A 192 -4.01 9.13 4.60
C TYR A 192 -2.49 9.20 4.66
N ALA A 193 -1.86 9.27 3.50
CA ALA A 193 -0.44 9.56 3.38
C ALA A 193 -0.19 10.52 2.22
N LEU A 194 0.70 11.47 2.44
CA LEU A 194 1.15 12.44 1.46
C LEU A 194 2.67 12.42 1.39
N ARG A 195 3.19 12.17 0.20
CA ARG A 195 4.63 12.15 -0.06
C ARG A 195 4.98 13.18 -1.13
N SER A 196 6.04 13.95 -0.89
CA SER A 196 6.66 14.79 -1.90
C SER A 196 8.18 14.68 -1.80
N VAL A 197 8.84 14.54 -2.94
CA VAL A 197 10.30 14.51 -3.02
C VAL A 197 10.74 15.49 -4.10
N LYS A 198 11.63 16.40 -3.72
CA LYS A 198 12.29 17.31 -4.65
C LYS A 198 13.70 16.82 -4.92
N ASN A 199 13.99 16.51 -6.16
CA ASN A 199 15.30 16.08 -6.62
C ASN A 199 16.04 17.26 -7.25
N GLY A 200 17.25 17.52 -6.79
CA GLY A 200 18.21 18.46 -7.39
C GLY A 200 19.42 17.69 -7.92
N GLU A 201 20.37 18.39 -8.52
CA GLU A 201 21.56 17.75 -9.12
C GLU A 201 22.39 16.93 -8.13
N ASN A 202 22.53 17.41 -6.89
CA ASN A 202 23.37 16.78 -5.86
C ASN A 202 22.63 16.54 -4.54
N TYR A 203 21.32 16.73 -4.50
CA TYR A 203 20.53 16.55 -3.28
C TYR A 203 19.12 16.08 -3.60
N SER A 204 18.51 15.43 -2.61
CA SER A 204 17.10 15.11 -2.62
C SER A 204 16.51 15.48 -1.26
N VAL A 205 15.39 16.17 -1.26
CA VAL A 205 14.65 16.54 -0.05
C VAL A 205 13.26 15.95 -0.15
N GLY A 206 12.90 15.19 0.85
CA GLY A 206 11.61 14.51 0.93
C GLY A 206 10.77 14.98 2.11
N TYR A 207 9.48 14.96 1.92
CA TYR A 207 8.46 15.17 2.95
C TYR A 207 7.51 13.98 2.92
N LEU A 208 7.17 13.45 4.08
CA LEU A 208 6.14 12.42 4.26
C LEU A 208 5.25 12.84 5.44
N GLY A 209 3.95 13.01 5.16
CA GLY A 209 2.93 13.18 6.18
C GLY A 209 1.97 12.00 6.17
N THR A 210 1.63 11.49 7.35
CA THR A 210 0.62 10.43 7.53
C THR A 210 -0.42 10.86 8.55
N LEU A 211 -1.65 10.43 8.32
CA LEU A 211 -2.77 10.61 9.24
C LEU A 211 -3.54 9.29 9.33
N ALA A 212 -3.72 8.79 10.54
CA ALA A 212 -4.63 7.71 10.86
C ALA A 212 -5.68 8.22 11.83
N ASP A 213 -6.94 8.24 11.40
CA ASP A 213 -8.08 8.56 12.26
C ASP A 213 -8.73 7.26 12.70
N ARG A 214 -8.66 6.97 13.99
CA ARG A 214 -9.11 5.74 14.61
C ARG A 214 -10.11 6.08 15.71
N PRO A 215 -11.39 5.71 15.58
CA PRO A 215 -12.47 6.21 16.44
C PRO A 215 -12.31 5.92 17.94
N PHE A 216 -11.70 4.78 18.31
CA PHE A 216 -11.52 4.36 19.70
C PHE A 216 -10.10 4.61 20.23
N ILE A 217 -9.23 5.15 19.41
CA ILE A 217 -7.85 5.46 19.74
C ILE A 217 -7.57 6.88 19.27
N ASP A 218 -6.68 7.58 19.96
CA ASP A 218 -6.33 8.95 19.58
C ASP A 218 -5.86 9.04 18.12
N ARG A 219 -6.33 10.10 17.46
CA ARG A 219 -5.88 10.44 16.11
C ARG A 219 -4.38 10.60 16.07
N THR A 220 -3.73 9.90 15.17
CA THR A 220 -2.27 9.95 15.01
C THR A 220 -1.92 10.63 13.69
N ALA A 221 -1.14 11.70 13.77
CA ALA A 221 -0.57 12.38 12.61
C ALA A 221 0.95 12.47 12.77
N THR A 222 1.69 12.15 11.72
CA THR A 222 3.15 12.24 11.72
C THR A 222 3.63 13.00 10.49
N VAL A 223 4.74 13.70 10.66
CA VAL A 223 5.42 14.47 9.61
C VAL A 223 6.90 14.16 9.69
N HIS A 224 7.49 13.82 8.54
CA HIS A 224 8.91 13.45 8.40
C HIS A 224 9.56 14.16 7.23
#